data_cc62f17cd696969554c959954fa74b9d
#
_entry.id   cc62f17cd696969554c959954fa74b9d
#
_cell.length_a   1.000
_cell.length_b   1.000
_cell.length_c   1.000
_cell.angle_alpha   90.00
_cell.angle_beta   90.00
_cell.angle_gamma   90.00
#
_symmetry.space_group_name_H-M   'P 1'
#
loop_
_entity.id
_entity.type
_entity.pdbx_description
1 polymer ?
#
loop_
_entity_poly.entity_id
_entity_poly.type
_entity_poly.pdbx_seq_one_letter_code
_entity_poly.pdbx_strand_id
1 'polypeptide(L)'
;YVGRNSAGAEVRIGMGPGEFSPGELMKIALATCNTLSADHRLAKALGDDFEATVGCSSVKKDAEERYESFQVEIVTDLSSLDADQRELLSQRVASAVDRHCTVGHTIEHGATYTTAIVDPDED
;
A
#
# COMPACT_ATOMS: atom_id res chain seq x y z
N TYR A 1 -17.55 -0.77 -11.55
CA TYR A 1 -17.14 -2.16 -11.33
C TYR A 1 -17.01 -2.46 -9.85
N VAL A 2 -17.04 -3.74 -9.52
CA VAL A 2 -16.86 -4.20 -8.14
C VAL A 2 -15.80 -5.30 -8.15
N GLY A 3 -14.75 -5.08 -7.36
CA GLY A 3 -13.74 -6.11 -7.11
C GLY A 3 -14.17 -6.97 -5.93
N ARG A 4 -13.99 -8.27 -6.04
CA ARG A 4 -14.30 -9.22 -4.98
C ARG A 4 -13.17 -10.22 -4.81
N ASN A 5 -12.98 -10.66 -3.59
CA ASN A 5 -12.10 -11.78 -3.31
C ASN A 5 -12.93 -13.02 -2.92
N SER A 6 -12.26 -14.16 -2.78
CA SER A 6 -12.93 -15.43 -2.42
C SER A 6 -13.52 -15.42 -1.00
N ALA A 7 -13.09 -14.50 -0.14
CA ALA A 7 -13.58 -14.37 1.23
C ALA A 7 -14.80 -13.42 1.35
N GLY A 8 -15.27 -12.86 0.24
CA GLY A 8 -16.45 -12.00 0.21
C GLY A 8 -16.21 -10.52 0.42
N ALA A 9 -14.94 -10.08 0.51
CA ALA A 9 -14.64 -8.65 0.58
C ALA A 9 -14.89 -7.98 -0.77
N GLU A 10 -15.38 -6.74 -0.74
CA GLU A 10 -15.71 -5.99 -1.95
C GLU A 10 -15.11 -4.60 -1.93
N VAL A 11 -14.76 -4.10 -3.11
CA VAL A 11 -14.33 -2.73 -3.32
C VAL A 11 -14.98 -2.17 -4.59
N ARG A 12 -15.45 -0.92 -4.53
CA ARG A 12 -16.10 -0.25 -5.67
C ARG A 12 -15.06 0.56 -6.43
N ILE A 13 -15.00 0.34 -7.74
CA ILE A 13 -13.96 0.90 -8.60
C ILE A 13 -14.60 1.61 -9.79
N GLY A 14 -14.24 2.86 -9.96
CA GLY A 14 -14.71 3.69 -11.06
C GLY A 14 -14.32 5.15 -10.85
N MET A 15 -15.04 6.03 -11.52
CA MET A 15 -14.78 7.48 -11.46
C MET A 15 -15.90 8.24 -10.77
N GLY A 16 -16.88 7.53 -10.21
CA GLY A 16 -18.04 8.14 -9.56
C GLY A 16 -17.90 8.32 -8.06
N PRO A 17 -18.90 8.94 -7.42
CA PRO A 17 -18.91 9.09 -5.97
C PRO A 17 -18.95 7.73 -5.27
N GLY A 18 -18.18 7.59 -4.20
CA GLY A 18 -18.09 6.34 -3.44
C GLY A 18 -17.27 5.25 -4.11
N GLU A 19 -16.54 5.59 -5.18
CA GLU A 19 -15.70 4.66 -5.90
C GLU A 19 -14.24 5.10 -5.82
N PHE A 20 -13.33 4.13 -5.80
CA PHE A 20 -11.90 4.38 -5.94
C PHE A 20 -11.51 4.26 -7.41
N SER A 21 -10.62 5.12 -7.88
CA SER A 21 -9.96 4.91 -9.16
C SER A 21 -8.92 3.80 -9.04
N PRO A 22 -8.54 3.14 -10.14
CA PRO A 22 -7.46 2.13 -10.10
C PRO A 22 -6.15 2.68 -9.54
N GLY A 23 -5.77 3.91 -9.89
CA GLY A 23 -4.57 4.55 -9.36
C GLY A 23 -4.62 4.77 -7.85
N GLU A 24 -5.77 5.16 -7.32
CA GLU A 24 -5.98 5.30 -5.89
C GLU A 24 -5.85 3.96 -5.18
N LEU A 25 -6.42 2.89 -5.74
CA LEU A 25 -6.29 1.54 -5.19
C LEU A 25 -4.84 1.07 -5.17
N MET A 26 -4.08 1.37 -6.20
CA MET A 26 -2.66 1.04 -6.26
C MET A 26 -1.89 1.72 -5.13
N LYS A 27 -2.16 3.00 -4.87
CA LYS A 27 -1.56 3.76 -3.77
C LYS A 27 -1.96 3.20 -2.40
N ILE A 28 -3.24 2.89 -2.22
CA ILE A 28 -3.74 2.28 -0.99
C ILE A 28 -3.07 0.92 -0.76
N ALA A 29 -2.96 0.10 -1.80
CA ALA A 29 -2.32 -1.21 -1.71
C ALA A 29 -0.85 -1.08 -1.27
N LEU A 30 -0.11 -0.15 -1.85
CA LEU A 30 1.29 0.08 -1.46
C LEU A 30 1.40 0.56 -0.02
N ALA A 31 0.63 1.59 0.34
CA ALA A 31 0.66 2.18 1.67
C ALA A 31 0.30 1.17 2.76
N THR A 32 -0.74 0.38 2.56
CA THR A 32 -1.19 -0.62 3.52
C THR A 32 -0.28 -1.83 3.56
N CYS A 33 0.30 -2.23 2.43
CA CYS A 33 1.28 -3.31 2.41
C CYS A 33 2.56 -2.93 3.18
N ASN A 34 3.02 -1.70 3.04
CA ASN A 34 4.11 -1.16 3.87
C ASN A 34 3.76 -1.26 5.36
N THR A 35 2.58 -0.77 5.73
CA THR A 35 2.15 -0.71 7.13
C THR A 35 1.97 -2.10 7.73
N LEU A 36 1.29 -3.00 7.00
CA LEU A 36 1.08 -4.37 7.45
C LEU A 36 2.41 -5.13 7.59
N SER A 37 3.36 -4.88 6.70
CA SER A 37 4.69 -5.49 6.79
C SER A 37 5.44 -5.08 8.05
N ALA A 38 5.19 -3.87 8.55
CA ALA A 38 5.85 -3.30 9.72
C ALA A 38 4.98 -3.31 10.98
N ASP A 39 3.76 -3.84 10.91
CA ASP A 39 2.75 -3.73 11.99
C ASP A 39 3.27 -4.18 13.35
N HIS A 40 3.93 -5.33 13.41
CA HIS A 40 4.47 -5.84 14.68
C HIS A 40 5.60 -4.97 15.25
N ARG A 41 6.36 -4.30 14.40
CA ARG A 41 7.41 -3.36 14.85
C ARG A 41 6.78 -2.09 15.45
N LEU A 42 5.71 -1.61 14.82
CA LEU A 42 4.96 -0.47 15.32
C LEU A 42 4.29 -0.79 16.65
N ALA A 43 3.62 -1.94 16.73
CA ALA A 43 2.95 -2.38 17.97
C ALA A 43 3.95 -2.58 19.10
N LYS A 44 5.11 -3.15 18.82
CA LYS A 44 6.14 -3.37 19.86
C LYS A 44 6.69 -2.05 20.40
N ALA A 45 6.85 -1.04 19.55
CA ALA A 45 7.39 0.26 19.96
C ALA A 45 6.34 1.16 20.62
N LEU A 46 5.09 1.10 20.14
CA LEU A 46 4.04 2.08 20.49
C LEU A 46 2.91 1.49 21.33
N GLY A 47 2.81 0.17 21.44
CA GLY A 47 1.71 -0.52 22.09
C GLY A 47 0.77 -1.16 21.07
N ASP A 48 0.06 -2.22 21.47
CA ASP A 48 -0.82 -2.98 20.58
C ASP A 48 -2.03 -2.18 20.09
N ASP A 49 -2.38 -1.12 20.81
CA ASP A 49 -3.51 -0.25 20.48
C ASP A 49 -3.10 1.04 19.78
N PHE A 50 -1.89 1.09 19.22
CA PHE A 50 -1.45 2.26 18.45
C PHE A 50 -2.38 2.51 17.26
N GLU A 51 -2.53 3.79 16.92
CA GLU A 51 -3.33 4.20 15.77
C GLU A 51 -2.42 4.93 14.76
N ALA A 52 -2.65 4.68 13.49
CA ALA A 52 -1.89 5.34 12.43
C ALA A 52 -2.78 5.70 11.27
N THR A 53 -2.43 6.81 10.62
CA THR A 53 -2.98 7.18 9.32
C THR A 53 -1.88 6.99 8.29
N VAL A 54 -2.20 6.31 7.21
CA VAL A 54 -1.20 6.01 6.18
C VAL A 54 -1.57 6.74 4.90
N GLY A 55 -0.65 7.52 4.37
CA GLY A 55 -0.82 8.26 3.14
C GLY A 55 0.13 7.80 2.06
N CYS A 56 -0.27 7.96 0.81
CA CYS A 56 0.59 7.71 -0.34
C CYS A 56 0.41 8.83 -1.36
N SER A 57 1.49 9.51 -1.68
CA SER A 57 1.55 10.47 -2.78
C SER A 57 2.32 9.88 -3.95
N SER A 58 2.15 10.46 -5.12
CA SER A 58 2.81 9.98 -6.33
C SER A 58 3.18 11.14 -7.25
N VAL A 59 4.16 10.88 -8.11
CA VAL A 59 4.48 11.74 -9.25
C VAL A 59 4.10 10.94 -10.51
N LYS A 60 3.23 11.53 -11.33
CA LYS A 60 2.76 10.89 -12.56
C LYS A 60 3.50 11.44 -13.77
N LYS A 61 3.93 10.56 -14.66
CA LYS A 61 4.48 10.93 -15.95
C LYS A 61 3.38 10.78 -17.00
N ASP A 62 2.63 11.88 -17.23
CA ASP A 62 1.43 11.85 -18.06
C ASP A 62 1.68 11.37 -19.50
N ALA A 63 2.82 11.73 -20.08
CA ALA A 63 3.18 11.31 -21.44
C ALA A 63 3.31 9.79 -21.58
N GLU A 64 3.58 9.09 -20.50
CA GLU A 64 3.74 7.63 -20.48
C GLU A 64 2.60 6.92 -19.75
N GLU A 65 1.65 7.67 -19.21
CA GLU A 65 0.52 7.16 -18.45
C GLU A 65 0.95 6.20 -17.32
N ARG A 66 1.99 6.59 -16.57
CA ARG A 66 2.50 5.80 -15.44
C ARG A 66 2.90 6.72 -14.29
N TYR A 67 2.92 6.15 -13.10
CA TYR A 67 3.52 6.81 -11.95
C TYR A 67 5.03 6.60 -11.98
N GLU A 68 5.80 7.67 -11.83
CA GLU A 68 7.26 7.61 -11.75
C GLU A 68 7.75 7.20 -10.37
N SER A 69 7.04 7.68 -9.34
CA SER A 69 7.45 7.44 -7.96
C SER A 69 6.25 7.48 -7.03
N PHE A 70 6.41 6.83 -5.89
CA PHE A 70 5.46 6.87 -4.79
C PHE A 70 6.19 7.25 -3.52
N GLN A 71 5.50 7.96 -2.63
CA GLN A 71 5.99 8.26 -1.30
C GLN A 71 4.92 7.86 -0.29
N VAL A 72 5.27 6.94 0.61
CA VAL A 72 4.39 6.45 1.66
C VAL A 72 4.78 7.10 2.99
N GLU A 73 3.79 7.59 3.71
CA GLU A 73 3.97 8.14 5.06
C GLU A 73 3.07 7.40 6.03
N ILE A 74 3.65 6.92 7.11
CA ILE A 74 2.92 6.34 8.24
C ILE A 74 2.92 7.41 9.34
N VAL A 75 1.75 7.99 9.59
CA VAL A 75 1.59 9.08 10.56
C VAL A 75 1.00 8.52 11.85
N THR A 76 1.77 8.60 12.91
CA THR A 76 1.37 8.07 14.21
C THR A 76 2.00 8.92 15.34
N ASP A 77 1.42 8.86 16.53
CA ASP A 77 1.93 9.56 17.69
C ASP A 77 3.23 8.92 18.19
N LEU A 78 4.33 9.67 18.10
CA LEU A 78 5.66 9.24 18.54
C LEU A 78 6.10 9.91 19.85
N SER A 79 5.19 10.60 20.54
CA SER A 79 5.54 11.39 21.74
C SER A 79 6.11 10.56 22.88
N SER A 80 5.80 9.25 22.92
CA SER A 80 6.34 8.34 23.95
C SER A 80 7.78 7.91 23.68
N LEU A 81 8.35 8.25 22.53
CA LEU A 81 9.69 7.83 22.11
C LEU A 81 10.65 9.01 22.13
N ASP A 82 11.88 8.78 22.58
CA ASP A 82 12.96 9.75 22.45
C ASP A 82 13.55 9.70 21.03
N ALA A 83 14.53 10.56 20.75
CA ALA A 83 15.13 10.66 19.40
C ALA A 83 15.78 9.34 18.94
N ASP A 84 16.49 8.67 19.85
CA ASP A 84 17.16 7.39 19.53
C ASP A 84 16.15 6.27 19.26
N GLN A 85 15.08 6.22 20.04
CA GLN A 85 13.99 5.25 19.88
C GLN A 85 13.23 5.46 18.56
N ARG A 86 13.00 6.71 18.16
CA ARG A 86 12.37 7.06 16.89
C ARG A 86 13.23 6.62 15.71
N GLU A 87 14.53 6.87 15.78
CA GLU A 87 15.48 6.45 14.74
C GLU A 87 15.52 4.93 14.62
N LEU A 88 15.56 4.22 15.74
CA LEU A 88 15.54 2.77 15.76
C LEU A 88 14.26 2.21 15.16
N LEU A 89 13.11 2.81 15.50
CA LEU A 89 11.82 2.41 14.93
C LEU A 89 11.82 2.61 13.40
N SER A 90 12.29 3.76 12.92
CA SER A 90 12.39 4.03 11.48
C SER A 90 13.23 2.97 10.76
N GLN A 91 14.37 2.59 11.32
CA GLN A 91 15.23 1.56 10.75
C GLN A 91 14.55 0.19 10.72
N ARG A 92 13.85 -0.16 11.79
CA ARG A 92 13.13 -1.45 11.89
C ARG A 92 11.95 -1.53 10.94
N VAL A 93 11.20 -0.43 10.81
CA VAL A 93 10.10 -0.33 9.84
C VAL A 93 10.64 -0.47 8.41
N ALA A 94 11.68 0.27 8.06
CA ALA A 94 12.29 0.20 6.73
C ALA A 94 12.78 -1.22 6.41
N SER A 95 13.42 -1.89 7.38
CA SER A 95 13.89 -3.26 7.21
C SER A 95 12.74 -4.24 7.01
N ALA A 96 11.65 -4.10 7.77
CA ALA A 96 10.48 -4.96 7.65
C ALA A 96 9.78 -4.79 6.30
N VAL A 97 9.64 -3.54 5.83
CA VAL A 97 9.08 -3.21 4.52
C VAL A 97 9.94 -3.80 3.40
N ASP A 98 11.24 -3.60 3.46
CA ASP A 98 12.19 -4.14 2.47
C ASP A 98 12.12 -5.67 2.39
N ARG A 99 11.88 -6.33 3.51
CA ARG A 99 11.85 -7.79 3.60
C ARG A 99 10.51 -8.39 3.17
N HIS A 100 9.38 -7.73 3.48
CA HIS A 100 8.06 -8.36 3.43
C HIS A 100 7.04 -7.69 2.50
N CYS A 101 7.30 -6.49 1.97
CA CYS A 101 6.30 -5.78 1.18
C CYS A 101 6.23 -6.29 -0.26
N THR A 102 5.33 -7.24 -0.52
CA THR A 102 5.11 -7.82 -1.86
C THR A 102 4.74 -6.75 -2.89
N VAL A 103 3.86 -5.83 -2.55
CA VAL A 103 3.44 -4.76 -3.46
C VAL A 103 4.64 -3.85 -3.79
N GLY A 104 5.42 -3.47 -2.79
CA GLY A 104 6.63 -2.67 -2.98
C GLY A 104 7.66 -3.37 -3.86
N HIS A 105 7.93 -4.65 -3.61
CA HIS A 105 8.85 -5.44 -4.43
C HIS A 105 8.37 -5.50 -5.89
N THR A 106 7.06 -5.69 -6.09
CA THR A 106 6.48 -5.74 -7.44
C THR A 106 6.65 -4.42 -8.17
N ILE A 107 6.41 -3.29 -7.49
CA ILE A 107 6.58 -1.95 -8.07
C ILE A 107 8.04 -1.72 -8.45
N GLU A 108 8.98 -2.06 -7.59
CA GLU A 108 10.41 -1.84 -7.82
C GLU A 108 10.96 -2.68 -8.98
N HIS A 109 10.52 -3.92 -9.11
CA HIS A 109 11.02 -4.85 -10.12
C HIS A 109 10.17 -4.88 -11.39
N GLY A 110 8.95 -4.39 -11.31
CA GLY A 110 7.98 -4.49 -12.39
C GLY A 110 7.40 -5.89 -12.53
N ALA A 111 6.34 -5.99 -13.29
CA ALA A 111 5.67 -7.24 -13.61
C ALA A 111 5.05 -7.12 -15.00
N THR A 112 4.95 -8.24 -15.70
CA THR A 112 4.27 -8.27 -17.00
C THR A 112 2.82 -8.71 -16.81
N TYR A 113 1.97 -8.36 -17.78
CA TYR A 113 0.58 -8.79 -17.76
C TYR A 113 0.07 -8.99 -19.18
N THR A 114 -1.03 -9.72 -19.30
CA THR A 114 -1.74 -9.88 -20.55
C THR A 114 -3.23 -9.60 -20.33
N THR A 115 -3.92 -9.21 -21.41
CA THR A 115 -5.35 -8.95 -21.37
C THR A 115 -6.02 -9.74 -22.50
N ALA A 116 -7.13 -10.41 -22.18
CA ALA A 116 -7.93 -11.14 -23.16
C ALA A 116 -9.42 -10.93 -22.89
N ILE A 117 -10.19 -10.94 -23.95
CA ILE A 117 -11.66 -10.99 -23.86
C ILE A 117 -12.06 -12.45 -24.08
N VAL A 118 -12.79 -12.99 -23.11
CA VAL A 118 -13.22 -14.39 -23.19
C VAL A 118 -14.75 -14.46 -22.98
N ASP A 119 -15.37 -15.39 -23.67
CA ASP A 119 -16.78 -15.69 -23.46
C ASP A 119 -16.89 -16.79 -22.40
N PRO A 120 -17.67 -16.59 -21.33
CA PRO A 120 -17.76 -17.58 -20.24
C PRO A 120 -18.34 -18.93 -20.68
N ASP A 121 -19.07 -18.97 -21.81
CA ASP A 121 -19.71 -20.19 -22.34
C ASP A 121 -18.84 -20.91 -23.38
N GLU A 122 -17.64 -20.39 -23.69
CA GLU A 122 -16.68 -21.01 -24.59
C GLU A 122 -15.53 -21.66 -23.81
N ASP A 123 -15.08 -22.81 -24.26
CA ASP A 123 -13.97 -23.55 -23.66
C ASP A 123 -12.59 -23.02 -24.06
#